data_1599d4d51b6a4d0c1c2ad9672326d27b
#
_entry.id   1599d4d51b6a4d0c1c2ad9672326d27b
#
_cell.length_a   1.000
_cell.length_b   1.000
_cell.length_c   1.000
_cell.angle_alpha   90.00
_cell.angle_beta   90.00
_cell.angle_gamma   90.00
#
_symmetry.space_group_name_H-M   'P 1'
#
loop_
_entity.id
_entity.type
_entity.pdbx_description
1 polymer ?
#
loop_
_entity_poly.entity_id
_entity_poly.type
_entity_poly.pdbx_seq_one_letter_code
_entity_poly.pdbx_strand_id
1 'polypeptide(L)'
;MKYNPSLIEKKWQKKWLESDVFKAEIDYSKPKYYVLEMFPYPSGAIHMGHVRNYTLGDLVARYKIAQGFNVLHPMGWDAFGLPAENAAIANKTLPSEWTNSNIKSMKIQLKQMGLSYDWNRELATCDPDYYKFEQKMFLDFYKFGIAYKKETWVNWDPVEQTVLANEQVVDGCGWRSGAQVEKKKMNGWFLKISAFANDLLNEIDNLTSWPDRVKTMQRNWIGKSKGATLKFKVNNSDKEIDIFTTRPDTIFGATFIAISPQHPLALEIGNKDNDALDFIKFCEKHSTSEIDIEKAEKFGYETSLTASHPFKTDFKLKIFIANFILMDYGTGAIFGCPAHDQRDFDFAKKYNLEIIEVVENKVSEIESDLPYIGDGTHINSDFLDGLNIEDGIKLSIKKLEKLNIGKETTTFRIRDWGVSRQRYWGCPIPIIFCDSCGEVPVPEESLPITLPLDINFESNGNPLETHPTWKFTNCPKCNKDA
;
A
#
# COMPACT_ATOMS: atom_id res chain seq x y z
N MET A 1 -20.21 -56.65 1.40
CA MET A 1 -20.61 -55.54 2.31
C MET A 1 -20.78 -54.26 1.51
N LYS A 2 -21.87 -53.53 1.70
CA LYS A 2 -21.97 -52.20 1.11
C LYS A 2 -20.98 -51.26 1.80
N TYR A 3 -20.24 -50.46 1.04
CA TYR A 3 -19.38 -49.38 1.57
C TYR A 3 -20.21 -48.40 2.41
N ASN A 4 -19.80 -48.19 3.67
CA ASN A 4 -20.44 -47.24 4.57
C ASN A 4 -19.41 -46.16 4.94
N PRO A 5 -19.48 -44.95 4.32
CA PRO A 5 -18.52 -43.87 4.54
C PRO A 5 -18.40 -43.51 6.00
N SER A 6 -19.53 -43.31 6.68
CA SER A 6 -19.56 -42.80 8.06
C SER A 6 -18.84 -43.71 9.08
N LEU A 7 -18.81 -45.01 8.84
CA LEU A 7 -18.08 -45.96 9.70
C LEU A 7 -16.61 -46.08 9.30
N ILE A 8 -16.34 -46.13 8.01
CA ILE A 8 -14.99 -46.36 7.47
C ILE A 8 -14.13 -45.10 7.69
N GLU A 9 -14.66 -43.93 7.40
CA GLU A 9 -13.96 -42.66 7.58
C GLU A 9 -13.57 -42.43 9.04
N LYS A 10 -14.49 -42.56 9.98
CA LYS A 10 -14.20 -42.46 11.42
C LYS A 10 -13.12 -43.44 11.88
N LYS A 11 -13.17 -44.69 11.38
CA LYS A 11 -12.17 -45.71 11.71
C LYS A 11 -10.78 -45.29 11.26
N TRP A 12 -10.64 -44.78 10.03
CA TRP A 12 -9.34 -44.45 9.46
C TRP A 12 -8.81 -43.13 10.02
N GLN A 13 -9.65 -42.10 10.21
CA GLN A 13 -9.27 -40.84 10.85
C GLN A 13 -8.74 -41.09 12.27
N LYS A 14 -9.40 -41.98 13.04
CA LYS A 14 -8.90 -42.37 14.36
C LYS A 14 -7.52 -43.03 14.28
N LYS A 15 -7.33 -44.00 13.33
CA LYS A 15 -6.05 -44.66 13.15
C LYS A 15 -4.93 -43.71 12.73
N TRP A 16 -5.21 -42.76 11.85
CA TRP A 16 -4.22 -41.77 11.43
C TRP A 16 -3.78 -40.86 12.56
N LEU A 17 -4.70 -40.44 13.42
CA LEU A 17 -4.39 -39.65 14.62
C LEU A 17 -3.55 -40.45 15.65
N GLU A 18 -3.94 -41.71 15.90
CA GLU A 18 -3.22 -42.56 16.86
C GLU A 18 -1.80 -42.93 16.41
N SER A 19 -1.56 -42.99 15.11
CA SER A 19 -0.26 -43.39 14.52
C SER A 19 0.57 -42.20 14.07
N ASP A 20 0.12 -40.96 14.24
CA ASP A 20 0.79 -39.73 13.78
C ASP A 20 1.28 -39.82 12.32
N VAL A 21 0.46 -40.45 11.43
CA VAL A 21 0.85 -40.82 10.04
C VAL A 21 1.34 -39.61 9.22
N PHE A 22 0.84 -38.42 9.52
CA PHE A 22 1.15 -37.20 8.78
C PHE A 22 2.19 -36.30 9.46
N LYS A 23 2.78 -36.77 10.57
CA LYS A 23 3.82 -36.05 11.28
C LYS A 23 5.09 -35.97 10.44
N ALA A 24 5.61 -34.76 10.22
CA ALA A 24 6.88 -34.54 9.57
C ALA A 24 8.03 -34.58 10.61
N GLU A 25 8.94 -35.53 10.45
CA GLU A 25 10.17 -35.61 11.25
C GLU A 25 11.35 -35.06 10.45
N ILE A 26 12.40 -34.64 11.15
CA ILE A 26 13.66 -34.25 10.49
C ILE A 26 14.33 -35.51 9.94
N ASP A 27 14.23 -35.75 8.66
CA ASP A 27 14.80 -36.90 7.95
C ASP A 27 15.56 -36.44 6.70
N TYR A 28 16.87 -36.42 6.79
CA TYR A 28 17.74 -35.99 5.68
C TYR A 28 17.93 -37.10 4.61
N SER A 29 17.46 -38.32 4.83
CA SER A 29 17.52 -39.40 3.85
C SER A 29 16.44 -39.30 2.78
N LYS A 30 15.38 -38.54 3.02
CA LYS A 30 14.25 -38.35 2.11
C LYS A 30 14.26 -36.96 1.46
N PRO A 31 13.84 -36.85 0.20
CA PRO A 31 13.64 -35.55 -0.42
C PRO A 31 12.53 -34.80 0.32
N LYS A 32 12.74 -33.50 0.57
CA LYS A 32 11.79 -32.63 1.28
C LYS A 32 10.70 -32.13 0.32
N TYR A 33 9.50 -31.98 0.84
CA TYR A 33 8.41 -31.30 0.16
C TYR A 33 7.59 -30.49 1.16
N TYR A 34 7.30 -29.23 0.84
CA TYR A 34 6.49 -28.35 1.66
C TYR A 34 5.17 -28.05 0.95
N VAL A 35 4.06 -28.37 1.58
CA VAL A 35 2.72 -28.06 1.09
C VAL A 35 2.13 -27.00 2.01
N LEU A 36 1.80 -25.85 1.44
CA LEU A 36 1.21 -24.72 2.16
C LEU A 36 0.00 -24.22 1.39
N GLU A 37 -1.14 -24.20 2.06
CA GLU A 37 -2.33 -23.45 1.66
C GLU A 37 -2.44 -22.17 2.48
N MET A 38 -3.23 -21.22 1.99
CA MET A 38 -3.55 -20.01 2.74
C MET A 38 -4.29 -20.39 4.04
N PHE A 39 -3.76 -19.93 5.16
CA PHE A 39 -4.39 -20.15 6.46
C PHE A 39 -5.76 -19.47 6.54
N PRO A 40 -6.77 -20.13 7.14
CA PRO A 40 -8.09 -19.54 7.27
C PRO A 40 -8.14 -18.49 8.37
N TYR A 41 -9.00 -17.48 8.17
CA TYR A 41 -9.44 -16.64 9.27
C TYR A 41 -10.44 -17.43 10.14
N PRO A 42 -10.25 -17.51 11.48
CA PRO A 42 -11.16 -18.19 12.37
C PRO A 42 -12.40 -17.31 12.68
N SER A 43 -13.21 -17.07 11.66
CA SER A 43 -14.37 -16.17 11.73
C SER A 43 -15.73 -16.91 11.85
N GLY A 44 -15.71 -18.25 11.97
CA GLY A 44 -16.92 -19.06 12.09
C GLY A 44 -16.71 -20.49 11.60
N ALA A 45 -17.64 -21.03 10.79
CA ALA A 45 -17.54 -22.36 10.21
C ALA A 45 -16.77 -22.36 8.90
N ILE A 46 -16.19 -23.51 8.50
CA ILE A 46 -15.62 -23.67 7.16
C ILE A 46 -16.73 -23.60 6.10
N HIS A 47 -16.37 -23.16 4.91
CA HIS A 47 -17.26 -23.11 3.75
C HIS A 47 -16.61 -23.79 2.52
N MET A 48 -17.35 -23.91 1.43
CA MET A 48 -16.87 -24.62 0.24
C MET A 48 -15.56 -24.07 -0.35
N GLY A 49 -15.26 -22.79 -0.16
CA GLY A 49 -13.96 -22.22 -0.53
C GLY A 49 -12.80 -22.86 0.23
N HIS A 50 -12.95 -23.04 1.56
CA HIS A 50 -11.99 -23.78 2.40
C HIS A 50 -11.87 -25.23 1.97
N VAL A 51 -13.01 -25.91 1.73
CA VAL A 51 -13.01 -27.31 1.26
C VAL A 51 -12.22 -27.45 -0.03
N ARG A 52 -12.47 -26.59 -1.02
CA ARG A 52 -11.75 -26.63 -2.30
C ARG A 52 -10.24 -26.40 -2.12
N ASN A 53 -9.86 -25.34 -1.38
CA ASN A 53 -8.46 -24.97 -1.19
C ASN A 53 -7.68 -26.10 -0.51
N TYR A 54 -8.18 -26.61 0.60
CA TYR A 54 -7.47 -27.59 1.42
C TYR A 54 -7.49 -29.00 0.83
N THR A 55 -8.52 -29.36 0.06
CA THR A 55 -8.52 -30.65 -0.66
C THR A 55 -7.47 -30.68 -1.77
N LEU A 56 -7.20 -29.56 -2.45
CA LEU A 56 -6.14 -29.48 -3.47
C LEU A 56 -4.76 -29.68 -2.86
N GLY A 57 -4.47 -29.03 -1.74
CA GLY A 57 -3.21 -29.22 -1.01
C GLY A 57 -3.06 -30.62 -0.43
N ASP A 58 -4.13 -31.17 0.15
CA ASP A 58 -4.17 -32.53 0.69
C ASP A 58 -3.87 -33.58 -0.39
N LEU A 59 -4.41 -33.39 -1.61
CA LEU A 59 -4.10 -34.27 -2.75
C LEU A 59 -2.61 -34.26 -3.05
N VAL A 60 -1.99 -33.09 -3.11
CA VAL A 60 -0.55 -32.96 -3.39
C VAL A 60 0.26 -33.56 -2.25
N ALA A 61 -0.09 -33.28 -0.99
CA ALA A 61 0.61 -33.82 0.17
C ALA A 61 0.61 -35.35 0.16
N ARG A 62 -0.57 -35.98 0.00
CA ARG A 62 -0.69 -37.46 -0.06
C ARG A 62 0.05 -38.04 -1.23
N TYR A 63 -0.01 -37.41 -2.41
CA TYR A 63 0.72 -37.89 -3.58
C TYR A 63 2.24 -37.86 -3.33
N LYS A 64 2.76 -36.80 -2.73
CA LYS A 64 4.19 -36.70 -2.40
C LYS A 64 4.62 -37.69 -1.31
N ILE A 65 3.80 -37.89 -0.29
CA ILE A 65 4.03 -38.93 0.73
C ILE A 65 4.11 -40.31 0.06
N ALA A 66 3.18 -40.64 -0.84
CA ALA A 66 3.18 -41.89 -1.57
C ALA A 66 4.41 -42.09 -2.48
N GLN A 67 5.02 -40.98 -2.93
CA GLN A 67 6.29 -41.00 -3.69
C GLN A 67 7.55 -41.09 -2.79
N GLY A 68 7.40 -41.19 -1.48
CA GLY A 68 8.51 -41.33 -0.54
C GLY A 68 9.13 -40.00 -0.09
N PHE A 69 8.52 -38.83 -0.36
CA PHE A 69 8.98 -37.57 0.15
C PHE A 69 8.70 -37.42 1.65
N ASN A 70 9.56 -36.65 2.33
CA ASN A 70 9.28 -36.14 3.66
C ASN A 70 8.50 -34.84 3.51
N VAL A 71 7.18 -34.91 3.80
CA VAL A 71 6.24 -33.82 3.52
C VAL A 71 5.90 -33.07 4.79
N LEU A 72 6.16 -31.76 4.81
CA LEU A 72 5.64 -30.83 5.82
C LEU A 72 4.34 -30.22 5.28
N HIS A 73 3.22 -30.54 5.92
CA HIS A 73 1.87 -30.03 5.60
C HIS A 73 1.22 -29.48 6.87
N PRO A 74 1.56 -28.24 7.28
CA PRO A 74 1.08 -27.63 8.51
C PRO A 74 -0.30 -27.00 8.34
N MET A 75 -1.01 -26.82 9.46
CA MET A 75 -2.18 -25.96 9.56
C MET A 75 -1.86 -24.76 10.47
N GLY A 76 -2.28 -23.57 10.04
CA GLY A 76 -2.23 -22.36 10.83
C GLY A 76 -3.53 -21.59 10.78
N TRP A 77 -3.67 -20.63 11.69
CA TRP A 77 -4.83 -19.75 11.81
C TRP A 77 -4.36 -18.30 11.67
N ASP A 78 -4.85 -17.61 10.67
CA ASP A 78 -4.66 -16.15 10.54
C ASP A 78 -5.67 -15.47 11.48
N ALA A 79 -5.24 -15.26 12.72
CA ALA A 79 -6.15 -15.13 13.84
C ALA A 79 -6.24 -13.71 14.43
N PHE A 80 -5.43 -12.77 13.97
CA PHE A 80 -5.56 -11.36 14.29
C PHE A 80 -6.46 -10.62 13.29
N GLY A 81 -6.85 -9.40 13.64
CA GLY A 81 -7.46 -8.46 12.73
C GLY A 81 -8.87 -8.01 13.10
N LEU A 82 -9.29 -6.97 12.43
CA LEU A 82 -10.53 -6.24 12.62
C LEU A 82 -11.81 -7.10 12.55
N PRO A 83 -11.92 -8.11 11.63
CA PRO A 83 -13.11 -8.94 11.56
C PRO A 83 -13.42 -9.68 12.86
N ALA A 84 -12.39 -10.26 13.47
CA ALA A 84 -12.56 -11.00 14.73
C ALA A 84 -12.89 -10.04 15.89
N GLU A 85 -12.27 -8.87 15.93
CA GLU A 85 -12.56 -7.85 16.95
C GLU A 85 -14.00 -7.33 16.85
N ASN A 86 -14.45 -6.96 15.64
CA ASN A 86 -15.81 -6.48 15.44
C ASN A 86 -16.86 -7.55 15.77
N ALA A 87 -16.60 -8.82 15.39
CA ALA A 87 -17.48 -9.93 15.74
C ALA A 87 -17.53 -10.17 17.25
N ALA A 88 -16.39 -10.09 17.93
CA ALA A 88 -16.31 -10.23 19.38
C ALA A 88 -17.08 -9.11 20.10
N ILE A 89 -16.92 -7.86 19.68
CA ILE A 89 -17.66 -6.70 20.21
C ILE A 89 -19.18 -6.93 20.04
N ALA A 90 -19.60 -7.30 18.82
CA ALA A 90 -21.03 -7.57 18.55
C ALA A 90 -21.62 -8.69 19.41
N ASN A 91 -20.81 -9.69 19.79
CA ASN A 91 -21.20 -10.81 20.64
C ASN A 91 -20.88 -10.58 22.12
N LYS A 92 -20.39 -9.40 22.53
CA LYS A 92 -20.04 -9.03 23.91
C LYS A 92 -19.05 -10.01 24.54
N THR A 93 -18.03 -10.42 23.83
CA THR A 93 -16.98 -11.35 24.28
C THR A 93 -15.60 -10.78 23.95
N LEU A 94 -14.55 -11.32 24.55
CA LEU A 94 -13.19 -10.94 24.21
C LEU A 94 -12.78 -11.49 22.84
N PRO A 95 -12.05 -10.73 22.02
CA PRO A 95 -11.55 -11.20 20.71
C PRO A 95 -10.74 -12.50 20.81
N SER A 96 -9.95 -12.68 21.86
CA SER A 96 -9.21 -13.91 22.13
C SER A 96 -10.12 -15.12 22.36
N GLU A 97 -11.19 -14.97 23.14
CA GLU A 97 -12.16 -16.04 23.40
C GLU A 97 -12.96 -16.40 22.14
N TRP A 98 -13.45 -15.39 21.42
CA TRP A 98 -14.15 -15.56 20.15
C TRP A 98 -13.29 -16.30 19.13
N THR A 99 -12.06 -15.85 18.93
CA THR A 99 -11.09 -16.44 18.01
C THR A 99 -10.78 -17.90 18.37
N ASN A 100 -10.45 -18.16 19.64
CA ASN A 100 -10.15 -19.51 20.10
C ASN A 100 -11.35 -20.47 20.00
N SER A 101 -12.56 -19.99 20.23
CA SER A 101 -13.77 -20.78 20.04
C SER A 101 -13.98 -21.18 18.58
N ASN A 102 -13.76 -20.23 17.65
CA ASN A 102 -13.85 -20.50 16.21
C ASN A 102 -12.76 -21.45 15.73
N ILE A 103 -11.51 -21.28 16.18
CA ILE A 103 -10.40 -22.23 15.89
C ILE A 103 -10.80 -23.65 16.30
N LYS A 104 -11.30 -23.83 17.51
CA LYS A 104 -11.74 -25.16 17.99
C LYS A 104 -12.83 -25.75 17.10
N SER A 105 -13.82 -24.94 16.72
CA SER A 105 -14.93 -25.38 15.86
C SER A 105 -14.45 -25.77 14.45
N MET A 106 -13.68 -24.90 13.80
CA MET A 106 -13.14 -25.14 12.46
C MET A 106 -12.17 -26.33 12.44
N LYS A 107 -11.35 -26.50 13.49
CA LYS A 107 -10.43 -27.63 13.63
C LYS A 107 -11.19 -28.97 13.65
N ILE A 108 -12.32 -29.04 14.35
CA ILE A 108 -13.19 -30.23 14.37
C ILE A 108 -13.68 -30.52 12.95
N GLN A 109 -14.16 -29.51 12.23
CA GLN A 109 -14.66 -29.67 10.85
C GLN A 109 -13.56 -30.12 9.88
N LEU A 110 -12.36 -29.53 9.95
CA LEU A 110 -11.21 -29.94 9.13
C LEU A 110 -10.76 -31.37 9.43
N LYS A 111 -10.76 -31.78 10.70
CA LYS A 111 -10.47 -33.16 11.09
C LYS A 111 -11.50 -34.15 10.55
N GLN A 112 -12.79 -33.78 10.49
CA GLN A 112 -13.84 -34.58 9.89
C GLN A 112 -13.66 -34.78 8.38
N MET A 113 -13.00 -33.85 7.67
CA MET A 113 -12.63 -34.00 6.28
C MET A 113 -11.50 -35.02 6.08
N GLY A 114 -10.77 -35.39 7.14
CA GLY A 114 -9.68 -36.37 7.09
C GLY A 114 -8.44 -35.89 6.35
N LEU A 115 -8.17 -34.58 6.37
CA LEU A 115 -7.03 -33.98 5.71
C LEU A 115 -5.69 -34.39 6.36
N SER A 116 -4.61 -34.44 5.55
CA SER A 116 -3.29 -34.94 5.95
C SER A 116 -2.41 -33.84 6.61
N TYR A 117 -3.00 -33.05 7.50
CA TYR A 117 -2.24 -32.06 8.22
C TYR A 117 -1.40 -32.67 9.35
N ASP A 118 -0.17 -32.14 9.51
CA ASP A 118 0.62 -32.35 10.72
C ASP A 118 0.11 -31.41 11.84
N TRP A 119 -0.83 -31.90 12.63
CA TRP A 119 -1.43 -31.13 13.73
C TRP A 119 -0.45 -30.82 14.87
N ASN A 120 0.75 -31.44 14.90
CA ASN A 120 1.79 -31.10 15.83
C ASN A 120 2.52 -29.80 15.44
N ARG A 121 2.33 -29.36 14.20
CA ARG A 121 2.85 -28.09 13.63
C ARG A 121 1.76 -27.02 13.50
N GLU A 122 0.62 -27.21 14.19
CA GLU A 122 -0.44 -26.20 14.25
C GLU A 122 0.07 -24.93 14.93
N LEU A 123 -0.34 -23.76 14.41
CA LEU A 123 -0.03 -22.47 15.00
C LEU A 123 -1.21 -21.50 14.83
N ALA A 124 -1.24 -20.46 15.65
CA ALA A 124 -2.14 -19.32 15.47
C ALA A 124 -1.33 -18.02 15.52
N THR A 125 -1.58 -17.13 14.58
CA THR A 125 -0.82 -15.86 14.50
C THR A 125 -1.06 -14.94 15.69
N CYS A 126 -2.15 -15.16 16.44
CA CYS A 126 -2.47 -14.43 17.67
C CYS A 126 -1.83 -15.03 18.94
N ASP A 127 -1.13 -16.15 18.85
CA ASP A 127 -0.47 -16.74 20.00
C ASP A 127 0.81 -15.97 20.34
N PRO A 128 1.05 -15.62 21.64
CA PRO A 128 2.27 -14.93 22.06
C PRO A 128 3.55 -15.64 21.63
N ASP A 129 3.56 -16.97 21.66
CA ASP A 129 4.70 -17.77 21.22
C ASP A 129 4.98 -17.68 19.72
N TYR A 130 3.98 -17.32 18.91
CA TYR A 130 4.15 -17.06 17.49
C TYR A 130 4.56 -15.59 17.24
N TYR A 131 3.76 -14.62 17.70
CA TYR A 131 3.98 -13.23 17.35
C TYR A 131 5.19 -12.58 18.03
N LYS A 132 5.81 -13.21 19.05
CA LYS A 132 7.12 -12.76 19.56
C LYS A 132 8.19 -12.71 18.47
N PHE A 133 8.14 -13.61 17.48
CA PHE A 133 9.05 -13.59 16.35
C PHE A 133 8.71 -12.49 15.35
N GLU A 134 7.45 -12.15 15.20
CA GLU A 134 6.99 -11.00 14.42
C GLU A 134 7.47 -9.69 15.06
N GLN A 135 7.32 -9.57 16.38
CA GLN A 135 7.84 -8.43 17.13
C GLN A 135 9.36 -8.32 17.02
N LYS A 136 10.09 -9.44 17.14
CA LYS A 136 11.55 -9.45 16.94
C LYS A 136 11.91 -9.01 15.51
N MET A 137 11.24 -9.51 14.50
CA MET A 137 11.47 -9.11 13.11
C MET A 137 11.21 -7.61 12.92
N PHE A 138 10.17 -7.05 13.56
CA PHE A 138 9.91 -5.62 13.53
C PHE A 138 11.07 -4.82 14.16
N LEU A 139 11.63 -5.27 15.29
CA LEU A 139 12.80 -4.63 15.92
C LEU A 139 14.03 -4.68 15.02
N ASP A 140 14.26 -5.80 14.34
CA ASP A 140 15.34 -5.92 13.38
C ASP A 140 15.13 -4.96 12.19
N PHE A 141 13.92 -4.86 11.66
CA PHE A 141 13.57 -3.90 10.59
C PHE A 141 13.75 -2.45 11.06
N TYR A 142 13.36 -2.13 12.28
CA TYR A 142 13.59 -0.81 12.86
C TYR A 142 15.09 -0.49 12.96
N LYS A 143 15.90 -1.42 13.47
CA LYS A 143 17.36 -1.30 13.56
C LYS A 143 18.03 -1.06 12.21
N PHE A 144 17.52 -1.69 11.15
CA PHE A 144 18.02 -1.52 9.77
C PHE A 144 17.40 -0.33 9.03
N GLY A 145 16.53 0.43 9.65
CA GLY A 145 15.84 1.57 9.01
C GLY A 145 14.81 1.17 7.95
N ILE A 146 14.39 -0.10 7.95
CA ILE A 146 13.30 -0.61 7.10
C ILE A 146 11.94 -0.28 7.71
N ALA A 147 11.77 -0.48 9.03
CA ALA A 147 10.62 0.03 9.77
C ALA A 147 10.89 1.45 10.25
N TYR A 148 9.95 2.36 10.02
CA TYR A 148 10.06 3.76 10.41
C TYR A 148 8.68 4.37 10.67
N LYS A 149 8.66 5.44 11.44
CA LYS A 149 7.44 6.18 11.77
C LYS A 149 7.43 7.50 11.03
N LYS A 150 6.29 7.87 10.47
CA LYS A 150 6.07 9.20 9.89
C LYS A 150 4.63 9.65 10.06
N GLU A 151 4.47 10.97 10.06
CA GLU A 151 3.16 11.59 9.93
C GLU A 151 2.77 11.64 8.44
N THR A 152 1.58 11.16 8.10
CA THR A 152 1.09 11.17 6.73
C THR A 152 -0.44 11.27 6.69
N TRP A 153 -0.96 11.65 5.53
CA TRP A 153 -2.39 11.60 5.27
C TRP A 153 -2.83 10.14 5.09
N VAL A 154 -3.85 9.74 5.83
CA VAL A 154 -4.42 8.38 5.80
C VAL A 154 -5.90 8.43 5.49
N ASN A 155 -6.42 7.33 4.98
CA ASN A 155 -7.85 7.12 4.84
C ASN A 155 -8.40 6.67 6.19
N TRP A 156 -9.18 7.52 6.84
CA TRP A 156 -9.77 7.24 8.14
C TRP A 156 -11.23 6.84 7.99
N ASP A 157 -11.60 5.69 8.52
CA ASP A 157 -12.99 5.28 8.64
C ASP A 157 -13.54 5.75 9.99
N PRO A 158 -14.51 6.70 10.00
CA PRO A 158 -15.04 7.24 11.24
C PRO A 158 -15.94 6.28 12.01
N VAL A 159 -16.50 5.26 11.33
CA VAL A 159 -17.37 4.23 11.95
C VAL A 159 -16.52 3.12 12.55
N GLU A 160 -15.57 2.58 11.79
CA GLU A 160 -14.65 1.56 12.29
C GLU A 160 -13.50 2.15 13.12
N GLN A 161 -13.34 3.46 13.16
CA GLN A 161 -12.29 4.20 13.89
C GLN A 161 -10.88 3.63 13.62
N THR A 162 -10.56 3.43 12.36
CA THR A 162 -9.27 2.87 11.94
C THR A 162 -8.81 3.43 10.60
N VAL A 163 -7.52 3.30 10.35
CA VAL A 163 -6.92 3.61 9.05
C VAL A 163 -7.23 2.49 8.06
N LEU A 164 -7.67 2.85 6.87
CA LEU A 164 -7.88 1.94 5.74
C LEU A 164 -6.73 2.04 4.74
N ALA A 165 -6.31 0.91 4.21
CA ALA A 165 -5.48 0.89 3.00
C ALA A 165 -6.28 1.40 1.78
N ASN A 166 -5.59 1.86 0.74
CA ASN A 166 -6.27 2.39 -0.46
C ASN A 166 -7.23 1.37 -1.08
N GLU A 167 -6.85 0.08 -1.07
CA GLU A 167 -7.65 -1.03 -1.61
C GLU A 167 -8.92 -1.32 -0.78
N GLN A 168 -9.01 -0.77 0.42
CA GLN A 168 -10.16 -0.89 1.33
C GLN A 168 -11.14 0.29 1.22
N VAL A 169 -10.87 1.22 0.31
CA VAL A 169 -11.75 2.34 0.00
C VAL A 169 -12.38 2.09 -1.37
N VAL A 170 -13.71 1.98 -1.41
CA VAL A 170 -14.49 1.74 -2.63
C VAL A 170 -15.49 2.88 -2.79
N ASP A 171 -15.45 3.57 -3.91
CA ASP A 171 -16.33 4.72 -4.22
C ASP A 171 -16.33 5.78 -3.10
N GLY A 172 -15.15 6.03 -2.50
CA GLY A 172 -15.01 7.01 -1.41
C GLY A 172 -15.46 6.53 -0.04
N CYS A 173 -15.92 5.29 0.08
CA CYS A 173 -16.44 4.72 1.31
C CYS A 173 -15.56 3.56 1.79
N GLY A 174 -15.55 3.33 3.09
CA GLY A 174 -14.95 2.13 3.66
C GLY A 174 -15.65 0.87 3.15
N TRP A 175 -14.89 -0.06 2.59
CA TRP A 175 -15.38 -1.27 1.91
C TRP A 175 -16.30 -2.14 2.79
N ARG A 176 -16.19 -2.00 4.09
CA ARG A 176 -16.95 -2.78 5.07
C ARG A 176 -18.01 -1.97 5.78
N SER A 177 -17.67 -0.79 6.29
CA SER A 177 -18.58 0.09 7.01
C SER A 177 -19.60 0.78 6.09
N GLY A 178 -19.23 1.00 4.82
CA GLY A 178 -19.98 1.85 3.90
C GLY A 178 -19.95 3.34 4.28
N ALA A 179 -19.20 3.72 5.32
CA ALA A 179 -19.06 5.11 5.75
C ALA A 179 -18.12 5.88 4.81
N GLN A 180 -18.42 7.14 4.57
CA GLN A 180 -17.53 8.02 3.81
C GLN A 180 -16.21 8.16 4.55
N VAL A 181 -15.12 7.90 3.83
CA VAL A 181 -13.76 7.96 4.38
C VAL A 181 -13.30 9.41 4.49
N GLU A 182 -12.67 9.72 5.62
CA GLU A 182 -12.07 11.02 5.88
C GLU A 182 -10.56 10.99 5.64
N LYS A 183 -9.99 12.06 5.07
CA LYS A 183 -8.54 12.23 5.05
C LYS A 183 -8.08 12.81 6.38
N LYS A 184 -7.24 12.08 7.11
CA LYS A 184 -6.73 12.49 8.42
C LYS A 184 -5.21 12.42 8.45
N LYS A 185 -4.56 13.41 9.03
CA LYS A 185 -3.11 13.41 9.22
C LYS A 185 -2.77 12.69 10.51
N MET A 186 -2.05 11.59 10.42
CA MET A 186 -1.74 10.73 11.55
C MET A 186 -0.32 10.18 11.49
N ASN A 187 0.25 9.95 12.66
CA ASN A 187 1.49 9.18 12.78
C ASN A 187 1.22 7.70 12.57
N GLY A 188 1.99 7.06 11.71
CA GLY A 188 1.91 5.64 11.44
C GLY A 188 3.27 4.99 11.27
N TRP A 189 3.34 3.69 11.48
CA TRP A 189 4.51 2.87 11.21
C TRP A 189 4.45 2.32 9.78
N PHE A 190 5.58 2.36 9.10
CA PHE A 190 5.72 1.95 7.70
C PHE A 190 6.90 0.98 7.53
N LEU A 191 6.76 0.05 6.58
CA LEU A 191 7.85 -0.78 6.09
C LEU A 191 8.30 -0.27 4.72
N LYS A 192 9.59 -0.03 4.56
CA LYS A 192 10.22 0.64 3.41
C LYS A 192 10.41 -0.30 2.22
N ILE A 193 9.31 -0.87 1.71
CA ILE A 193 9.33 -1.77 0.55
C ILE A 193 9.82 -1.07 -0.73
N SER A 194 9.61 0.26 -0.83
CA SER A 194 10.08 1.05 -1.96
C SER A 194 11.61 1.01 -2.14
N ALA A 195 12.37 0.78 -1.06
CA ALA A 195 13.82 0.63 -1.13
C ALA A 195 14.26 -0.60 -1.96
N PHE A 196 13.40 -1.60 -2.08
CA PHE A 196 13.63 -2.85 -2.80
C PHE A 196 12.99 -2.88 -4.20
N ALA A 197 12.40 -1.77 -4.65
CA ALA A 197 11.60 -1.73 -5.88
C ALA A 197 12.38 -2.19 -7.13
N ASN A 198 13.65 -1.78 -7.27
CA ASN A 198 14.50 -2.24 -8.38
C ASN A 198 14.79 -3.75 -8.30
N ASP A 199 15.14 -4.25 -7.12
CA ASP A 199 15.49 -5.65 -6.92
C ASP A 199 14.27 -6.52 -7.17
N LEU A 200 13.11 -6.14 -6.63
CA LEU A 200 11.84 -6.81 -6.88
C LEU A 200 11.52 -6.88 -8.38
N LEU A 201 11.71 -5.77 -9.11
CA LEU A 201 11.43 -5.72 -10.54
C LEU A 201 12.37 -6.62 -11.34
N ASN A 202 13.66 -6.61 -11.01
CA ASN A 202 14.68 -7.42 -11.69
C ASN A 202 14.48 -8.92 -11.42
N GLU A 203 14.11 -9.28 -10.20
CA GLU A 203 13.91 -10.69 -9.80
C GLU A 203 12.63 -11.32 -10.35
N ILE A 204 11.67 -10.53 -10.85
CA ILE A 204 10.46 -11.08 -11.50
C ILE A 204 10.82 -12.04 -12.66
N ASP A 205 11.87 -11.73 -13.42
CA ASP A 205 12.28 -12.55 -14.56
C ASP A 205 12.83 -13.91 -14.13
N ASN A 206 13.42 -14.00 -12.94
CA ASN A 206 13.93 -15.22 -12.35
C ASN A 206 12.83 -16.15 -11.78
N LEU A 207 11.60 -15.67 -11.65
CA LEU A 207 10.44 -16.46 -11.19
C LEU A 207 9.88 -17.31 -12.33
N THR A 208 10.66 -18.29 -12.82
CA THR A 208 10.35 -19.09 -14.01
C THR A 208 9.07 -19.92 -13.89
N SER A 209 8.67 -20.30 -12.67
CA SER A 209 7.43 -21.06 -12.40
C SER A 209 6.17 -20.19 -12.25
N TRP A 210 6.32 -18.87 -12.26
CA TRP A 210 5.18 -17.97 -12.14
C TRP A 210 4.49 -17.75 -13.49
N PRO A 211 3.14 -17.71 -13.52
CA PRO A 211 2.40 -17.38 -14.74
C PRO A 211 2.73 -15.97 -15.24
N ASP A 212 2.86 -15.79 -16.55
CA ASP A 212 3.20 -14.49 -17.16
C ASP A 212 2.22 -13.38 -16.80
N ARG A 213 0.92 -13.73 -16.69
CA ARG A 213 -0.10 -12.78 -16.22
C ARG A 213 0.24 -12.21 -14.83
N VAL A 214 0.70 -13.06 -13.90
CA VAL A 214 1.05 -12.64 -12.55
C VAL A 214 2.30 -11.77 -12.58
N LYS A 215 3.32 -12.16 -13.37
CA LYS A 215 4.54 -11.33 -13.55
C LYS A 215 4.19 -9.95 -14.09
N THR A 216 3.30 -9.86 -15.08
CA THR A 216 2.84 -8.58 -15.64
C THR A 216 2.11 -7.73 -14.59
N MET A 217 1.22 -8.35 -13.80
CA MET A 217 0.54 -7.64 -12.70
C MET A 217 1.54 -7.09 -11.69
N GLN A 218 2.58 -7.87 -11.32
CA GLN A 218 3.61 -7.42 -10.38
C GLN A 218 4.46 -6.26 -10.97
N ARG A 219 4.85 -6.34 -12.24
CA ARG A 219 5.57 -5.24 -12.91
C ARG A 219 4.74 -3.94 -12.91
N ASN A 220 3.46 -4.06 -13.23
CA ASN A 220 2.56 -2.91 -13.24
C ASN A 220 2.34 -2.35 -11.82
N TRP A 221 2.28 -3.20 -10.80
CA TRP A 221 2.17 -2.78 -9.41
C TRP A 221 3.42 -2.04 -8.91
N ILE A 222 4.61 -2.57 -9.21
CA ILE A 222 5.87 -1.89 -8.89
C ILE A 222 5.99 -0.58 -9.66
N GLY A 223 5.61 -0.58 -10.95
CA GLY A 223 5.40 0.60 -11.77
C GLY A 223 6.62 1.51 -11.88
N LYS A 224 7.68 1.03 -12.55
CA LYS A 224 8.89 1.83 -12.80
C LYS A 224 8.64 2.88 -13.89
N SER A 225 8.87 4.14 -13.57
CA SER A 225 8.81 5.26 -14.52
C SER A 225 10.15 5.97 -14.58
N LYS A 226 10.67 6.15 -15.78
CA LYS A 226 11.87 6.96 -16.05
C LYS A 226 11.45 8.31 -16.59
N GLY A 227 12.10 9.35 -16.13
CA GLY A 227 11.83 10.72 -16.58
C GLY A 227 12.83 11.71 -15.99
N ALA A 228 12.37 12.90 -15.70
CA ALA A 228 13.16 13.94 -15.05
C ALA A 228 12.41 14.59 -13.90
N THR A 229 13.13 14.96 -12.86
CA THR A 229 12.68 15.95 -11.88
C THR A 229 13.26 17.29 -12.27
N LEU A 230 12.41 18.31 -12.30
CA LEU A 230 12.82 19.68 -12.64
C LEU A 230 12.14 20.69 -11.71
N LYS A 231 12.76 21.86 -11.57
CA LYS A 231 12.35 22.92 -10.65
C LYS A 231 11.76 24.09 -11.41
N PHE A 232 10.62 24.56 -10.96
CA PHE A 232 10.00 25.78 -11.41
C PHE A 232 10.08 26.84 -10.34
N LYS A 233 10.67 27.98 -10.64
CA LYS A 233 10.76 29.10 -9.70
C LYS A 233 9.44 29.85 -9.62
N VAL A 234 8.89 30.00 -8.43
CA VAL A 234 7.67 30.79 -8.18
C VAL A 234 8.04 32.28 -8.26
N ASN A 235 7.34 33.02 -9.10
CA ASN A 235 7.61 34.45 -9.31
C ASN A 235 7.35 35.25 -8.05
N ASN A 236 8.15 36.26 -7.80
CA ASN A 236 8.10 37.14 -6.61
C ASN A 236 8.21 36.36 -5.27
N SER A 237 8.91 35.22 -5.28
CA SER A 237 9.12 34.38 -4.11
C SER A 237 10.46 33.66 -4.22
N ASP A 238 11.01 33.24 -3.08
CA ASP A 238 12.21 32.38 -3.03
C ASP A 238 11.86 30.88 -3.14
N LYS A 239 10.60 30.56 -3.46
CA LYS A 239 10.11 29.17 -3.52
C LYS A 239 10.33 28.57 -4.89
N GLU A 240 10.52 27.25 -4.86
CA GLU A 240 10.59 26.42 -6.04
C GLU A 240 9.53 25.30 -5.93
N ILE A 241 9.02 24.85 -7.07
CA ILE A 241 8.12 23.70 -7.19
C ILE A 241 8.90 22.61 -7.92
N ASP A 242 9.13 21.50 -7.24
CA ASP A 242 9.71 20.31 -7.85
C ASP A 242 8.64 19.54 -8.62
N ILE A 243 8.90 19.21 -9.89
CA ILE A 243 7.97 18.46 -10.75
C ILE A 243 8.69 17.25 -11.32
N PHE A 244 8.09 16.06 -11.19
CA PHE A 244 8.49 14.88 -11.92
C PHE A 244 7.65 14.70 -13.17
N THR A 245 8.29 14.43 -14.31
CA THR A 245 7.62 14.11 -15.56
C THR A 245 8.33 12.96 -16.31
N THR A 246 7.56 12.13 -16.98
CA THR A 246 8.08 11.13 -17.92
C THR A 246 8.34 11.72 -19.31
N ARG A 247 7.80 12.92 -19.56
CA ARG A 247 7.89 13.63 -20.84
C ARG A 247 8.55 15.02 -20.68
N PRO A 248 9.83 15.09 -20.24
CA PRO A 248 10.54 16.38 -20.13
C PRO A 248 10.73 17.09 -21.49
N ASP A 249 10.58 16.37 -22.57
CA ASP A 249 10.61 16.85 -23.95
C ASP A 249 9.42 17.76 -24.30
N THR A 250 8.27 17.60 -23.64
CA THR A 250 7.08 18.42 -23.92
C THR A 250 7.04 19.74 -23.12
N ILE A 251 8.12 20.10 -22.45
CA ILE A 251 8.19 21.28 -21.58
C ILE A 251 7.82 22.58 -22.30
N PHE A 252 8.15 22.71 -23.58
CA PHE A 252 7.79 23.90 -24.37
C PHE A 252 6.28 24.06 -24.61
N GLY A 253 5.50 22.98 -24.43
CA GLY A 253 4.03 22.97 -24.44
C GLY A 253 3.40 23.20 -23.07
N ALA A 254 4.22 23.42 -22.04
CA ALA A 254 3.72 23.73 -20.69
C ALA A 254 2.99 25.06 -20.66
N THR A 255 1.72 25.08 -20.22
CA THR A 255 0.89 26.30 -20.18
C THR A 255 0.39 26.61 -18.78
N PHE A 256 0.44 25.66 -17.84
CA PHE A 256 0.14 25.85 -16.44
C PHE A 256 0.93 24.91 -15.54
N ILE A 257 0.91 25.16 -14.24
CA ILE A 257 1.35 24.23 -13.18
C ILE A 257 0.13 23.89 -12.35
N ALA A 258 -0.03 22.61 -12.01
CA ALA A 258 -1.04 22.15 -11.07
C ALA A 258 -0.38 21.46 -9.88
N ILE A 259 -0.82 21.83 -8.68
CA ILE A 259 -0.32 21.26 -7.42
C ILE A 259 -1.46 20.56 -6.68
N SER A 260 -1.10 19.53 -5.92
CA SER A 260 -2.04 18.80 -5.05
C SER A 260 -2.65 19.72 -3.98
N PRO A 261 -3.91 19.49 -3.59
CA PRO A 261 -4.49 20.18 -2.42
C PRO A 261 -3.69 19.99 -1.13
N GLN A 262 -2.95 18.88 -1.00
CA GLN A 262 -2.06 18.60 0.15
C GLN A 262 -0.62 19.11 -0.04
N HIS A 263 -0.30 19.73 -1.17
CA HIS A 263 1.04 20.29 -1.38
C HIS A 263 1.33 21.42 -0.38
N PRO A 264 2.55 21.53 0.18
CA PRO A 264 2.88 22.57 1.17
C PRO A 264 2.54 24.00 0.71
N LEU A 265 2.77 24.30 -0.57
CA LEU A 265 2.41 25.59 -1.16
C LEU A 265 0.89 25.81 -1.19
N ALA A 266 0.08 24.77 -1.47
CA ALA A 266 -1.38 24.86 -1.47
C ALA A 266 -1.92 25.14 -0.06
N LEU A 267 -1.40 24.44 0.95
CA LEU A 267 -1.76 24.64 2.35
C LEU A 267 -1.40 26.06 2.83
N GLU A 268 -0.25 26.59 2.41
CA GLU A 268 0.13 27.96 2.74
C GLU A 268 -0.78 29.00 2.08
N ILE A 269 -1.19 28.78 0.83
CA ILE A 269 -2.16 29.63 0.13
C ILE A 269 -3.50 29.58 0.86
N GLY A 270 -4.01 28.38 1.21
CA GLY A 270 -5.27 28.20 1.94
C GLY A 270 -5.29 28.87 3.31
N ASN A 271 -4.14 29.03 3.99
CA ASN A 271 -4.04 29.78 5.24
C ASN A 271 -4.21 31.30 5.06
N LYS A 272 -4.10 31.82 3.84
CA LYS A 272 -4.18 33.26 3.52
C LYS A 272 -5.39 33.61 2.66
N ASP A 273 -6.03 32.64 2.09
CA ASP A 273 -7.10 32.76 1.11
C ASP A 273 -8.23 31.77 1.42
N ASN A 274 -9.38 32.28 1.82
CA ASN A 274 -10.51 31.46 2.24
C ASN A 274 -11.12 30.66 1.07
N ASP A 275 -11.13 31.20 -0.13
CA ASP A 275 -11.67 30.51 -1.31
C ASP A 275 -10.77 29.32 -1.67
N ALA A 276 -9.45 29.50 -1.58
CA ALA A 276 -8.49 28.40 -1.72
C ALA A 276 -8.66 27.33 -0.63
N LEU A 277 -8.87 27.75 0.62
CA LEU A 277 -9.11 26.83 1.73
C LEU A 277 -10.39 26.02 1.53
N ASP A 278 -11.46 26.65 1.08
CA ASP A 278 -12.73 25.98 0.83
C ASP A 278 -12.62 25.00 -0.36
N PHE A 279 -11.84 25.36 -1.39
CA PHE A 279 -11.53 24.41 -2.48
C PHE A 279 -10.69 23.22 -2.02
N ILE A 280 -9.70 23.43 -1.15
CA ILE A 280 -8.91 22.33 -0.54
C ILE A 280 -9.83 21.37 0.22
N LYS A 281 -10.71 21.91 1.08
CA LYS A 281 -11.71 21.12 1.82
C LYS A 281 -12.69 20.37 0.90
N PHE A 282 -13.09 21.00 -0.20
CA PHE A 282 -13.90 20.34 -1.22
C PHE A 282 -13.16 19.13 -1.80
N CYS A 283 -11.90 19.28 -2.16
CA CYS A 283 -11.08 18.18 -2.68
C CYS A 283 -10.91 17.05 -1.66
N GLU A 284 -10.70 17.36 -0.38
CA GLU A 284 -10.57 16.35 0.68
C GLU A 284 -11.79 15.46 0.83
N LYS A 285 -12.99 15.99 0.58
CA LYS A 285 -14.24 15.24 0.66
C LYS A 285 -14.52 14.35 -0.56
N HIS A 286 -13.93 14.65 -1.72
CA HIS A 286 -14.28 14.02 -3.00
C HIS A 286 -13.16 13.20 -3.63
N SER A 287 -11.93 13.22 -3.08
CA SER A 287 -10.74 12.57 -3.66
C SER A 287 -10.30 11.38 -2.81
N THR A 288 -10.77 10.18 -3.12
CA THR A 288 -10.46 9.01 -2.30
C THR A 288 -9.67 7.91 -3.02
N SER A 289 -9.77 7.74 -4.34
CA SER A 289 -8.98 6.76 -5.09
C SER A 289 -8.41 7.30 -6.40
N GLU A 290 -7.29 6.72 -6.89
CA GLU A 290 -6.72 7.07 -8.21
C GLU A 290 -7.72 6.84 -9.34
N ILE A 291 -8.51 5.76 -9.27
CA ILE A 291 -9.50 5.40 -10.30
C ILE A 291 -10.66 6.40 -10.32
N ASP A 292 -11.11 6.86 -9.15
CA ASP A 292 -12.17 7.86 -9.04
C ASP A 292 -11.69 9.21 -9.54
N ILE A 293 -10.44 9.58 -9.26
CA ILE A 293 -9.80 10.80 -9.72
C ILE A 293 -9.63 10.80 -11.24
N GLU A 294 -9.29 9.67 -11.85
CA GLU A 294 -9.18 9.57 -13.32
C GLU A 294 -10.53 9.82 -14.01
N LYS A 295 -11.62 9.33 -13.44
CA LYS A 295 -12.98 9.44 -14.01
C LYS A 295 -13.70 10.72 -13.62
N ALA A 296 -13.33 11.36 -12.52
CA ALA A 296 -13.95 12.57 -12.01
C ALA A 296 -13.70 13.77 -12.92
N GLU A 297 -14.63 14.69 -12.92
CA GLU A 297 -14.46 16.00 -13.56
C GLU A 297 -13.26 16.75 -12.94
N LYS A 298 -12.44 17.37 -13.80
CA LYS A 298 -11.24 18.08 -13.38
C LYS A 298 -11.59 19.49 -12.92
N PHE A 299 -11.31 19.78 -11.65
CA PHE A 299 -11.50 21.09 -11.03
C PHE A 299 -10.17 21.64 -10.54
N GLY A 300 -10.03 22.96 -10.59
CA GLY A 300 -8.86 23.67 -10.08
C GLY A 300 -9.23 25.05 -9.55
N TYR A 301 -8.49 25.47 -8.53
CA TYR A 301 -8.51 26.83 -8.02
C TYR A 301 -7.30 27.58 -8.59
N GLU A 302 -7.52 28.64 -9.37
CA GLU A 302 -6.46 29.51 -9.90
C GLU A 302 -5.93 30.38 -8.78
N THR A 303 -4.64 30.19 -8.45
CA THR A 303 -3.98 30.98 -7.42
C THR A 303 -3.50 32.33 -8.00
N SER A 304 -3.17 33.28 -7.13
CA SER A 304 -2.54 34.55 -7.53
C SER A 304 -1.06 34.38 -7.91
N LEU A 305 -0.50 33.18 -7.78
CA LEU A 305 0.91 32.90 -8.04
C LEU A 305 1.14 32.45 -9.48
N THR A 306 2.33 32.74 -9.97
CA THR A 306 2.82 32.24 -11.27
C THR A 306 4.22 31.68 -11.09
N ALA A 307 4.65 30.81 -12.03
CA ALA A 307 6.03 30.33 -12.08
C ALA A 307 6.69 30.69 -13.40
N SER A 308 8.01 30.83 -13.40
CA SER A 308 8.79 31.08 -14.61
C SER A 308 8.98 29.79 -15.40
N HIS A 309 8.77 29.83 -16.72
CA HIS A 309 9.13 28.73 -17.60
C HIS A 309 10.67 28.62 -17.70
N PRO A 310 11.27 27.41 -17.54
CA PRO A 310 12.73 27.29 -17.40
C PRO A 310 13.53 27.63 -18.68
N PHE A 311 12.89 27.60 -19.85
CA PHE A 311 13.53 27.89 -21.14
C PHE A 311 12.95 29.11 -21.90
N LYS A 312 11.76 29.63 -21.49
CA LYS A 312 11.13 30.80 -22.09
C LYS A 312 11.09 31.93 -21.04
N THR A 313 12.02 32.87 -21.11
CA THR A 313 12.27 33.88 -20.05
C THR A 313 11.07 34.77 -19.70
N ASP A 314 10.22 35.06 -20.69
CA ASP A 314 9.07 35.97 -20.51
C ASP A 314 7.73 35.23 -20.37
N PHE A 315 7.75 33.89 -20.36
CA PHE A 315 6.55 33.08 -20.26
C PHE A 315 6.27 32.70 -18.81
N LYS A 316 5.11 33.13 -18.31
CA LYS A 316 4.67 32.85 -16.94
C LYS A 316 3.56 31.80 -16.94
N LEU A 317 3.79 30.75 -16.19
CA LEU A 317 2.83 29.65 -15.97
C LEU A 317 1.95 29.98 -14.78
N LYS A 318 0.63 29.96 -14.95
CA LYS A 318 -0.33 30.05 -13.85
C LYS A 318 -0.21 28.83 -12.94
N ILE A 319 -0.37 29.00 -11.64
CA ILE A 319 -0.36 27.92 -10.66
C ILE A 319 -1.79 27.65 -10.20
N PHE A 320 -2.26 26.41 -10.34
CA PHE A 320 -3.56 25.94 -9.89
C PHE A 320 -3.41 24.93 -8.75
N ILE A 321 -4.30 24.99 -7.76
CA ILE A 321 -4.57 23.86 -6.86
C ILE A 321 -5.59 23.00 -7.58
N ALA A 322 -5.33 21.69 -7.82
CA ALA A 322 -6.18 20.87 -8.66
C ALA A 322 -6.54 19.52 -8.01
N ASN A 323 -7.81 19.12 -8.16
CA ASN A 323 -8.35 17.91 -7.52
C ASN A 323 -7.80 16.60 -8.07
N PHE A 324 -7.18 16.61 -9.25
CA PHE A 324 -6.64 15.43 -9.92
C PHE A 324 -5.14 15.22 -9.72
N ILE A 325 -4.50 16.07 -8.92
CA ILE A 325 -3.08 15.95 -8.58
C ILE A 325 -2.94 15.28 -7.22
N LEU A 326 -2.26 14.12 -7.19
CA LEU A 326 -2.02 13.36 -5.97
C LEU A 326 -0.68 13.74 -5.35
N MET A 327 -0.67 13.98 -4.03
CA MET A 327 0.57 14.28 -3.29
C MET A 327 1.54 13.09 -3.27
N ASP A 328 1.01 11.88 -3.29
CA ASP A 328 1.79 10.65 -3.19
C ASP A 328 2.34 10.14 -4.53
N TYR A 329 2.05 10.82 -5.64
CA TYR A 329 2.61 10.49 -6.95
C TYR A 329 3.57 11.57 -7.42
N GLY A 330 4.82 11.20 -7.64
CA GLY A 330 5.88 12.15 -7.99
C GLY A 330 6.20 13.12 -6.85
N THR A 331 5.99 14.41 -7.10
CA THR A 331 6.26 15.50 -6.15
C THR A 331 4.99 16.19 -5.66
N GLY A 332 3.80 15.69 -6.04
CA GLY A 332 2.54 16.37 -5.78
C GLY A 332 2.32 17.62 -6.67
N ALA A 333 3.06 17.72 -7.76
CA ALA A 333 2.94 18.81 -8.73
C ALA A 333 3.22 18.30 -10.17
N ILE A 334 2.57 18.91 -11.15
CA ILE A 334 2.81 18.69 -12.58
C ILE A 334 2.93 20.04 -13.29
N PHE A 335 3.62 20.07 -14.45
CA PHE A 335 3.33 21.06 -15.47
C PHE A 335 2.33 20.46 -16.47
N GLY A 336 1.33 21.22 -16.85
CA GLY A 336 0.32 20.80 -17.81
C GLY A 336 0.75 21.06 -19.23
N CYS A 337 0.67 20.01 -20.06
CA CYS A 337 0.91 20.07 -21.50
C CYS A 337 -0.34 19.65 -22.28
N PRO A 338 -1.31 20.55 -22.45
CA PRO A 338 -2.66 20.20 -22.97
C PRO A 338 -2.66 19.55 -24.36
N ALA A 339 -1.71 19.89 -25.21
CA ALA A 339 -1.65 19.30 -26.55
C ALA A 339 -1.25 17.80 -26.54
N HIS A 340 -0.69 17.28 -25.44
CA HIS A 340 -0.11 15.94 -25.37
C HIS A 340 -0.52 15.11 -24.16
N ASP A 341 -1.51 15.55 -23.37
CA ASP A 341 -2.14 14.80 -22.27
C ASP A 341 -3.64 15.10 -22.22
N GLN A 342 -4.47 14.05 -22.15
CA GLN A 342 -5.94 14.21 -22.18
C GLN A 342 -6.47 14.95 -20.96
N ARG A 343 -5.91 14.71 -19.77
CA ARG A 343 -6.34 15.36 -18.52
C ARG A 343 -6.01 16.84 -18.55
N ASP A 344 -4.82 17.16 -19.04
CA ASP A 344 -4.37 18.54 -19.17
C ASP A 344 -5.18 19.29 -20.25
N PHE A 345 -5.57 18.60 -21.33
CA PHE A 345 -6.39 19.15 -22.39
C PHE A 345 -7.81 19.50 -21.89
N ASP A 346 -8.46 18.56 -21.20
CA ASP A 346 -9.79 18.80 -20.63
C ASP A 346 -9.76 19.94 -19.62
N PHE A 347 -8.72 19.99 -18.79
CA PHE A 347 -8.51 21.08 -17.84
C PHE A 347 -8.28 22.42 -18.52
N ALA A 348 -7.39 22.45 -19.53
CA ALA A 348 -7.09 23.68 -20.29
C ALA A 348 -8.32 24.23 -21.01
N LYS A 349 -9.14 23.39 -21.62
CA LYS A 349 -10.41 23.79 -22.22
C LYS A 349 -11.37 24.41 -21.20
N LYS A 350 -11.50 23.79 -20.03
CA LYS A 350 -12.38 24.27 -18.96
C LYS A 350 -11.98 25.64 -18.44
N TYR A 351 -10.67 25.86 -18.27
CA TYR A 351 -10.12 27.11 -17.72
C TYR A 351 -9.63 28.10 -18.78
N ASN A 352 -9.95 27.83 -20.05
CA ASN A 352 -9.56 28.68 -21.19
C ASN A 352 -8.06 29.01 -21.22
N LEU A 353 -7.24 27.96 -21.01
CA LEU A 353 -5.79 28.04 -21.05
C LEU A 353 -5.28 27.78 -22.48
N GLU A 354 -4.09 28.30 -22.79
CA GLU A 354 -3.44 28.09 -24.07
C GLU A 354 -3.12 26.62 -24.31
N ILE A 355 -3.23 26.14 -25.56
CA ILE A 355 -2.89 24.79 -25.99
C ILE A 355 -1.80 24.92 -27.05
N ILE A 356 -0.59 24.51 -26.70
CA ILE A 356 0.60 24.63 -27.56
C ILE A 356 1.02 23.24 -28.01
N GLU A 357 0.92 22.96 -29.30
CA GLU A 357 1.39 21.72 -29.90
C GLU A 357 2.91 21.75 -30.03
N VAL A 358 3.59 20.70 -29.50
CA VAL A 358 5.05 20.56 -29.48
C VAL A 358 5.56 19.24 -30.06
N VAL A 359 4.64 18.35 -30.46
CA VAL A 359 4.94 17.11 -31.17
C VAL A 359 3.90 16.93 -32.27
N GLU A 360 4.35 16.83 -33.54
CA GLU A 360 3.51 16.58 -34.68
C GLU A 360 3.60 15.14 -35.19
N ASN A 361 2.50 14.62 -35.71
CA ASN A 361 2.48 13.34 -36.40
C ASN A 361 2.81 13.53 -37.89
N LYS A 362 4.03 13.16 -38.28
CA LYS A 362 4.45 13.22 -39.70
C LYS A 362 3.94 12.06 -40.57
N VAL A 363 3.32 11.06 -39.99
CA VAL A 363 2.93 9.79 -40.68
C VAL A 363 1.53 9.86 -41.28
N SER A 364 0.67 10.75 -40.84
CA SER A 364 -0.70 10.91 -41.37
C SER A 364 -0.89 12.32 -41.97
N GLU A 365 -1.38 12.38 -43.24
CA GLU A 365 -1.87 13.61 -43.87
C GLU A 365 -3.18 14.14 -43.27
N ILE A 366 -3.66 13.49 -42.20
CA ILE A 366 -4.87 13.86 -41.44
C ILE A 366 -4.40 14.73 -40.26
N GLU A 367 -4.94 15.95 -40.13
CA GLU A 367 -4.79 16.78 -38.94
C GLU A 367 -5.10 15.90 -37.72
N SER A 368 -4.11 15.76 -36.83
CA SER A 368 -4.29 14.98 -35.61
C SER A 368 -5.23 15.73 -34.68
N ASP A 369 -6.33 15.08 -34.28
CA ASP A 369 -7.16 15.61 -33.18
C ASP A 369 -6.33 15.76 -31.91
N LEU A 370 -6.34 16.94 -31.32
CA LEU A 370 -5.71 17.14 -30.01
C LEU A 370 -6.58 16.54 -28.90
N PRO A 371 -5.99 15.97 -27.87
CA PRO A 371 -4.54 15.88 -27.61
C PRO A 371 -3.86 14.73 -28.38
N TYR A 372 -2.70 15.00 -28.95
CA TYR A 372 -1.90 13.99 -29.64
C TYR A 372 -0.89 13.33 -28.68
N ILE A 373 -1.05 12.01 -28.41
CA ILE A 373 -0.23 11.24 -27.47
C ILE A 373 0.68 10.19 -28.14
N GLY A 374 0.72 10.18 -29.48
CA GLY A 374 1.51 9.23 -30.26
C GLY A 374 2.98 9.64 -30.45
N ASP A 375 3.71 8.81 -31.20
CA ASP A 375 5.08 9.10 -31.62
C ASP A 375 5.10 10.20 -32.71
N GLY A 376 6.11 11.06 -32.66
CA GLY A 376 6.18 12.16 -33.60
C GLY A 376 7.53 12.89 -33.59
N THR A 377 7.53 14.07 -34.20
CA THR A 377 8.68 14.96 -34.27
C THR A 377 8.39 16.25 -33.53
N HIS A 378 9.36 16.75 -32.77
CA HIS A 378 9.21 18.01 -32.04
C HIS A 378 9.10 19.20 -32.98
N ILE A 379 8.17 20.09 -32.67
CA ILE A 379 7.92 21.40 -33.28
C ILE A 379 7.71 22.43 -32.16
N ASN A 380 7.86 23.73 -32.46
CA ASN A 380 7.66 24.83 -31.51
C ASN A 380 8.44 24.66 -30.17
N SER A 381 9.55 23.94 -30.22
CA SER A 381 10.28 23.46 -29.03
C SER A 381 11.76 23.88 -29.04
N ASP A 382 12.13 24.97 -29.75
CA ASP A 382 13.47 25.54 -29.82
C ASP A 382 14.53 24.46 -30.15
N PHE A 383 15.43 24.17 -29.20
CA PHE A 383 16.53 23.21 -29.40
C PHE A 383 16.07 21.74 -29.60
N LEU A 384 14.80 21.44 -29.46
CA LEU A 384 14.23 20.11 -29.69
C LEU A 384 13.60 19.95 -31.08
N ASP A 385 13.39 21.06 -31.83
CA ASP A 385 12.72 21.02 -33.12
C ASP A 385 13.39 20.06 -34.09
N GLY A 386 12.61 19.21 -34.72
CA GLY A 386 13.04 18.19 -35.65
C GLY A 386 13.53 16.87 -35.02
N LEU A 387 13.63 16.76 -33.71
CA LEU A 387 14.00 15.53 -33.00
C LEU A 387 12.79 14.61 -32.82
N ASN A 388 13.03 13.30 -32.81
CA ASN A 388 12.06 12.33 -32.32
C ASN A 388 11.91 12.41 -30.79
N ILE A 389 10.87 11.76 -30.22
CA ILE A 389 10.58 11.82 -28.79
C ILE A 389 11.75 11.31 -27.93
N GLU A 390 12.36 10.19 -28.30
CA GLU A 390 13.43 9.58 -27.50
C GLU A 390 14.68 10.51 -27.40
N ASP A 391 15.09 11.08 -28.52
CA ASP A 391 16.22 12.02 -28.55
C ASP A 391 15.86 13.35 -27.89
N GLY A 392 14.61 13.79 -28.03
CA GLY A 392 14.07 14.96 -27.33
C GLY A 392 14.13 14.81 -25.82
N ILE A 393 13.70 13.67 -25.27
CA ILE A 393 13.79 13.35 -23.83
C ILE A 393 15.24 13.40 -23.35
N LYS A 394 16.17 12.72 -24.05
CA LYS A 394 17.59 12.70 -23.70
C LYS A 394 18.21 14.10 -23.69
N LEU A 395 17.92 14.90 -24.73
CA LEU A 395 18.45 16.26 -24.85
C LEU A 395 17.85 17.20 -23.79
N SER A 396 16.55 17.07 -23.50
CA SER A 396 15.90 17.85 -22.46
C SER A 396 16.55 17.59 -21.10
N ILE A 397 16.74 16.32 -20.71
CA ILE A 397 17.41 15.94 -19.46
C ILE A 397 18.81 16.56 -19.40
N LYS A 398 19.62 16.40 -20.45
CA LYS A 398 20.96 16.97 -20.50
C LYS A 398 20.98 18.49 -20.35
N LYS A 399 20.01 19.19 -20.92
CA LYS A 399 19.87 20.65 -20.77
C LYS A 399 19.49 21.06 -19.38
N LEU A 400 18.52 20.34 -18.75
CA LEU A 400 18.10 20.56 -17.37
C LEU A 400 19.25 20.37 -16.37
N GLU A 401 20.05 19.32 -16.55
CA GLU A 401 21.24 19.06 -15.73
C GLU A 401 22.32 20.14 -15.90
N LYS A 402 22.59 20.56 -17.16
CA LYS A 402 23.56 21.63 -17.43
C LYS A 402 23.19 22.96 -16.78
N LEU A 403 21.89 23.24 -16.65
CA LEU A 403 21.37 24.46 -16.00
C LEU A 403 21.21 24.31 -14.48
N ASN A 404 21.46 23.11 -13.93
CA ASN A 404 21.22 22.77 -12.52
C ASN A 404 19.77 23.01 -12.05
N ILE A 405 18.80 22.86 -12.95
CA ILE A 405 17.37 23.01 -12.68
C ILE A 405 16.60 21.70 -12.74
N GLY A 406 17.26 20.58 -13.03
CA GLY A 406 16.65 19.26 -13.07
C GLY A 406 17.68 18.16 -13.25
N LYS A 407 17.23 16.92 -13.19
CA LYS A 407 18.06 15.71 -13.36
C LYS A 407 17.24 14.52 -13.82
N GLU A 408 17.91 13.55 -14.46
CA GLU A 408 17.29 12.24 -14.70
C GLU A 408 16.82 11.61 -13.38
N THR A 409 15.60 11.08 -13.37
CA THR A 409 14.99 10.52 -12.17
C THR A 409 14.19 9.29 -12.54
N THR A 410 14.36 8.24 -11.75
CA THR A 410 13.50 7.05 -11.79
C THR A 410 12.60 7.06 -10.56
N THR A 411 11.30 6.89 -10.78
CA THR A 411 10.31 6.75 -9.72
C THR A 411 9.62 5.40 -9.82
N PHE A 412 8.96 5.00 -8.73
CA PHE A 412 8.19 3.78 -8.65
C PHE A 412 6.78 4.09 -8.14
N ARG A 413 5.79 3.35 -8.63
CA ARG A 413 4.42 3.45 -8.13
C ARG A 413 4.25 2.77 -6.78
N ILE A 414 5.02 1.70 -6.52
CA ILE A 414 5.00 0.99 -5.23
C ILE A 414 5.29 1.96 -4.09
N ARG A 415 4.47 1.87 -3.03
CA ARG A 415 4.57 2.72 -1.85
C ARG A 415 4.94 1.88 -0.64
N ASP A 416 5.54 2.53 0.37
CA ASP A 416 5.85 1.88 1.64
C ASP A 416 4.57 1.42 2.33
N TRP A 417 4.64 0.27 2.98
CA TRP A 417 3.48 -0.36 3.61
C TRP A 417 3.19 0.27 4.97
N GLY A 418 2.02 0.86 5.14
CA GLY A 418 1.51 1.26 6.44
C GLY A 418 1.06 0.03 7.24
N VAL A 419 1.74 -0.28 8.34
CA VAL A 419 1.52 -1.51 9.12
C VAL A 419 0.80 -1.29 10.44
N SER A 420 0.76 -0.05 10.96
CA SER A 420 0.04 0.24 12.20
C SER A 420 -1.47 0.41 11.97
N ARG A 421 -2.26 -0.09 12.92
CA ARG A 421 -3.71 0.11 12.99
C ARG A 421 -4.08 0.51 14.42
N GLN A 422 -5.13 1.31 14.57
CA GLN A 422 -5.59 1.85 15.85
C GLN A 422 -6.65 0.93 16.46
N ARG A 423 -6.33 -0.35 16.57
CA ARG A 423 -7.23 -1.40 17.05
C ARG A 423 -6.53 -2.28 18.09
N TYR A 424 -7.35 -2.92 18.92
CA TYR A 424 -6.85 -3.79 20.00
C TYR A 424 -6.33 -5.14 19.47
N TRP A 425 -7.13 -5.84 18.62
CA TRP A 425 -6.82 -7.21 18.24
C TRP A 425 -5.80 -7.28 17.11
N GLY A 426 -4.54 -7.21 17.46
CA GLY A 426 -3.39 -7.25 16.57
C GLY A 426 -2.08 -7.44 17.32
N CYS A 427 -0.99 -7.72 16.61
CA CYS A 427 0.35 -7.83 17.20
C CYS A 427 0.82 -6.46 17.71
N PRO A 428 1.11 -6.30 19.01
CA PRO A 428 1.63 -5.04 19.54
C PRO A 428 2.98 -4.67 18.92
N ILE A 429 3.13 -3.42 18.49
CA ILE A 429 4.42 -2.91 18.01
C ILE A 429 5.34 -2.66 19.20
N PRO A 430 6.53 -3.32 19.27
CA PRO A 430 7.37 -3.34 20.47
C PRO A 430 8.28 -2.09 20.59
N ILE A 431 7.66 -0.89 20.60
CA ILE A 431 8.36 0.40 20.74
C ILE A 431 7.76 1.18 21.91
N ILE A 432 8.64 1.66 22.78
CA ILE A 432 8.32 2.52 23.92
C ILE A 432 8.55 3.98 23.51
N PHE A 433 7.64 4.87 23.90
CA PHE A 433 7.75 6.31 23.68
C PHE A 433 8.15 7.00 24.97
N CYS A 434 9.38 7.51 25.02
CA CYS A 434 9.94 8.20 26.17
C CYS A 434 10.14 9.70 25.84
N ASP A 435 9.65 10.59 26.68
CA ASP A 435 9.79 12.06 26.47
C ASP A 435 11.25 12.50 26.37
N SER A 436 12.16 11.81 27.08
CA SER A 436 13.59 12.15 27.09
C SER A 436 14.40 11.44 26.01
N CYS A 437 14.01 10.23 25.59
CA CYS A 437 14.78 9.36 24.70
C CYS A 437 14.15 9.18 23.32
N GLY A 438 12.91 9.63 23.12
CA GLY A 438 12.15 9.42 21.90
C GLY A 438 11.64 7.98 21.77
N GLU A 439 11.73 7.42 20.57
CA GLU A 439 11.36 6.03 20.28
C GLU A 439 12.45 5.08 20.77
N VAL A 440 12.08 4.18 21.66
CA VAL A 440 12.99 3.22 22.27
C VAL A 440 12.48 1.80 22.03
N PRO A 441 13.24 0.96 21.32
CA PRO A 441 12.90 -0.45 21.15
C PRO A 441 12.80 -1.17 22.48
N VAL A 442 11.82 -2.06 22.60
CA VAL A 442 11.73 -2.99 23.73
C VAL A 442 12.93 -3.93 23.68
N PRO A 443 13.58 -4.24 24.82
CA PRO A 443 14.64 -5.25 24.86
C PRO A 443 14.15 -6.61 24.36
N GLU A 444 14.94 -7.31 23.54
CA GLU A 444 14.54 -8.58 22.93
C GLU A 444 14.16 -9.64 23.96
N GLU A 445 14.85 -9.67 25.11
CA GLU A 445 14.57 -10.56 26.23
C GLU A 445 13.21 -10.30 26.91
N SER A 446 12.59 -9.14 26.67
CA SER A 446 11.27 -8.78 27.20
C SER A 446 10.12 -9.17 26.26
N LEU A 447 10.42 -9.76 25.11
CA LEU A 447 9.40 -10.24 24.17
C LEU A 447 8.83 -11.60 24.63
N PRO A 448 7.52 -11.85 24.42
CA PRO A 448 6.56 -11.00 23.71
C PRO A 448 5.93 -9.92 24.60
N ILE A 449 5.66 -8.76 24.01
CA ILE A 449 4.71 -7.80 24.59
C ILE A 449 3.32 -8.30 24.29
N THR A 450 2.57 -8.67 25.33
CA THR A 450 1.26 -9.29 25.21
C THR A 450 0.13 -8.27 25.33
N LEU A 451 -1.01 -8.56 24.70
CA LEU A 451 -2.24 -7.77 24.86
C LEU A 451 -2.84 -7.98 26.25
N PRO A 452 -3.38 -6.94 26.90
CA PRO A 452 -4.12 -7.08 28.15
C PRO A 452 -5.47 -7.78 27.90
N LEU A 453 -5.91 -8.61 28.83
CA LEU A 453 -7.20 -9.31 28.74
C LEU A 453 -8.31 -8.57 29.48
N ASP A 454 -7.97 -7.63 30.35
CA ASP A 454 -8.87 -6.82 31.17
C ASP A 454 -9.26 -5.50 30.47
N ILE A 455 -9.77 -5.61 29.24
CA ILE A 455 -10.15 -4.46 28.41
C ILE A 455 -11.64 -4.17 28.47
N ASN A 456 -12.00 -2.90 28.26
CA ASN A 456 -13.37 -2.44 28.13
C ASN A 456 -13.62 -1.86 26.73
N PHE A 457 -14.52 -2.49 25.97
CA PHE A 457 -14.95 -2.03 24.64
C PHE A 457 -16.13 -1.03 24.68
N GLU A 458 -16.64 -0.67 25.85
CA GLU A 458 -17.73 0.30 25.98
C GLU A 458 -17.24 1.75 25.76
N SER A 459 -15.93 1.99 25.84
CA SER A 459 -15.34 3.30 25.53
C SER A 459 -15.14 3.44 24.02
N ASN A 460 -15.55 4.57 23.45
CA ASN A 460 -15.22 4.89 22.05
C ASN A 460 -13.71 5.01 21.86
N GLY A 461 -13.15 4.34 20.84
CA GLY A 461 -11.75 4.42 20.48
C GLY A 461 -10.95 3.14 20.75
N ASN A 462 -9.62 3.25 20.69
CA ASN A 462 -8.72 2.12 20.93
C ASN A 462 -8.65 1.79 22.43
N PRO A 463 -9.08 0.59 22.87
CA PRO A 463 -9.05 0.22 24.28
C PRO A 463 -7.66 0.25 24.92
N LEU A 464 -6.58 0.11 24.14
CA LEU A 464 -5.21 0.19 24.63
C LEU A 464 -4.83 1.61 25.07
N GLU A 465 -5.36 2.65 24.42
CA GLU A 465 -5.11 4.05 24.79
C GLU A 465 -5.76 4.42 26.11
N THR A 466 -6.90 3.80 26.43
CA THR A 466 -7.65 4.05 27.67
C THR A 466 -7.31 3.09 28.79
N HIS A 467 -6.46 2.06 28.53
CA HIS A 467 -6.10 1.07 29.52
C HIS A 467 -5.34 1.70 30.71
N PRO A 468 -5.71 1.40 31.95
CA PRO A 468 -5.18 2.11 33.11
C PRO A 468 -3.70 1.85 33.40
N THR A 469 -3.17 0.68 33.01
CA THR A 469 -1.80 0.26 33.36
C THR A 469 -0.98 -0.19 32.16
N TRP A 470 -1.54 -0.89 31.18
CA TRP A 470 -0.79 -1.56 30.13
C TRP A 470 0.06 -0.62 29.27
N LYS A 471 -0.38 0.62 29.04
CA LYS A 471 0.32 1.62 28.24
C LYS A 471 1.49 2.30 28.95
N PHE A 472 1.66 2.07 30.25
CA PHE A 472 2.73 2.69 31.05
C PHE A 472 3.84 1.71 31.36
N THR A 473 5.07 2.15 31.22
CA THR A 473 6.26 1.36 31.51
C THR A 473 7.43 2.27 31.89
N ASN A 474 8.56 1.68 32.27
CA ASN A 474 9.78 2.44 32.45
C ASN A 474 10.63 2.34 31.17
N CYS A 475 11.18 3.46 30.74
CA CYS A 475 12.08 3.51 29.61
C CYS A 475 13.34 2.65 29.87
N PRO A 476 13.65 1.62 29.05
CA PRO A 476 14.82 0.78 29.27
C PRO A 476 16.16 1.51 29.09
N LYS A 477 16.13 2.73 28.49
CA LYS A 477 17.34 3.53 28.24
C LYS A 477 17.66 4.50 29.37
N CYS A 478 16.65 5.12 29.99
CA CYS A 478 16.86 6.15 31.04
C CYS A 478 16.10 5.87 32.34
N ASN A 479 15.32 4.81 32.42
CA ASN A 479 14.52 4.36 33.56
C ASN A 479 13.48 5.36 34.07
N LYS A 480 13.11 6.36 33.25
CA LYS A 480 12.00 7.27 33.53
C LYS A 480 10.68 6.67 33.05
N ASP A 481 9.57 7.20 33.53
CA ASP A 481 8.23 6.85 33.03
C ASP A 481 8.13 7.08 31.52
N ALA A 482 7.45 6.16 30.81
CA ALA A 482 7.33 6.14 29.37
C ALA A 482 6.03 5.46 28.93
#